data_aec3a2078865bdb42450e2b6519272c6
#
_entry.id   aec3a2078865bdb42450e2b6519272c6
#
_cell.length_a   1.000
_cell.length_b   1.000
_cell.length_c   1.000
_cell.angle_alpha   90.00
_cell.angle_beta   90.00
_cell.angle_gamma   90.00
#
_symmetry.space_group_name_H-M   'P 1'
#
loop_
_entity.id
_entity.type
_entity.pdbx_description
1 polymer ?
#
loop_
_entity_poly.entity_id
_entity_poly.type
_entity_poly.pdbx_seq_one_letter_code
_entity_poly.pdbx_strand_id
1 'polypeptide(L)'
;EIIYQRSMMKKGSSMSRNNNSLALKAGKELKKINGPRVAVFEVGGFDTHAAQGGIDGSHSDSLIEMDGIFKNLEKGLGNEMDNTLIVTLTEFGRTIKQNSGLGTEHGYGSAIFMGGGLLKKSQVYSDWPGLKNKDLFENRDLNSTIDARSVYASAMSKVFDVDFKEVQKEVFWNDNLQNLSDKLFKT
;
A
#
# COMPACT_ATOMS: atom_id res chain seq x y z
N GLU A 1 -15.50 6.18 -13.02
CA GLU A 1 -16.13 5.06 -12.30
C GLU A 1 -15.09 4.39 -11.41
N ILE A 2 -15.44 4.15 -10.14
CA ILE A 2 -14.57 3.50 -9.15
C ILE A 2 -15.03 2.05 -9.02
N ILE A 3 -14.11 1.09 -9.21
CA ILE A 3 -14.38 -0.31 -8.91
C ILE A 3 -14.03 -0.53 -7.43
N TYR A 4 -15.05 -0.69 -6.60
CA TYR A 4 -14.89 -1.10 -5.21
C TYR A 4 -15.41 -2.52 -5.04
N GLN A 5 -14.59 -3.43 -4.55
CA GLN A 5 -15.01 -4.78 -4.21
C GLN A 5 -14.46 -5.17 -2.84
N ARG A 6 -15.36 -5.37 -1.90
CA ARG A 6 -15.05 -5.89 -0.58
C ARG A 6 -15.04 -7.42 -0.64
N SER A 7 -13.90 -8.04 -0.40
CA SER A 7 -13.86 -9.50 -0.23
C SER A 7 -14.41 -9.84 1.16
N MET A 8 -15.56 -10.53 1.21
CA MET A 8 -16.06 -11.06 2.48
C MET A 8 -15.14 -12.20 2.93
N MET A 9 -14.65 -12.11 4.16
CA MET A 9 -13.78 -13.13 4.77
C MET A 9 -14.39 -14.52 4.70
N LYS A 10 -13.81 -15.39 3.87
CA LYS A 10 -13.89 -16.84 4.03
C LYS A 10 -12.49 -17.39 4.23
N LYS A 11 -12.26 -18.06 5.35
CA LYS A 11 -11.00 -18.73 5.68
C LYS A 11 -10.60 -19.73 4.58
N GLY A 12 -9.36 -19.62 4.07
CA GLY A 12 -8.71 -20.67 3.31
C GLY A 12 -8.29 -20.30 1.88
N SER A 13 -7.56 -21.16 1.24
CA SER A 13 -6.90 -21.06 -0.08
C SER A 13 -7.74 -20.58 -1.27
N SER A 14 -9.06 -20.48 -1.13
CA SER A 14 -9.97 -19.96 -2.16
C SER A 14 -9.94 -18.44 -2.30
N MET A 15 -9.51 -17.72 -1.25
CA MET A 15 -9.50 -16.25 -1.22
C MET A 15 -8.33 -15.67 -2.04
N SER A 16 -7.14 -16.24 -1.89
CA SER A 16 -5.95 -15.83 -2.66
C SER A 16 -6.16 -15.97 -4.17
N ARG A 17 -6.77 -17.07 -4.62
CA ARG A 17 -7.11 -17.27 -6.04
C ARG A 17 -8.13 -16.25 -6.56
N ASN A 18 -9.04 -15.80 -5.71
CA ASN A 18 -10.04 -14.82 -6.08
C ASN A 18 -9.40 -13.43 -6.26
N ASN A 19 -8.55 -12.98 -5.33
CA ASN A 19 -7.89 -11.68 -5.41
C ASN A 19 -6.95 -11.56 -6.62
N ASN A 20 -6.19 -12.60 -6.92
CA ASN A 20 -5.36 -12.66 -8.13
C ASN A 20 -6.18 -12.59 -9.43
N SER A 21 -7.32 -13.29 -9.48
CA SER A 21 -8.24 -13.26 -10.61
C SER A 21 -8.90 -11.89 -10.76
N LEU A 22 -9.31 -11.28 -9.65
CA LEU A 22 -9.88 -9.94 -9.61
C LEU A 22 -8.88 -8.88 -10.05
N ALA A 23 -7.62 -8.98 -9.61
CA ALA A 23 -6.55 -8.08 -10.01
C ALA A 23 -6.29 -8.12 -11.52
N LEU A 24 -6.24 -9.33 -12.12
CA LEU A 24 -6.13 -9.48 -13.56
C LEU A 24 -7.31 -8.85 -14.31
N LYS A 25 -8.52 -9.06 -13.81
CA LYS A 25 -9.75 -8.47 -14.39
C LYS A 25 -9.72 -6.96 -14.27
N ALA A 26 -9.39 -6.42 -13.09
CA ALA A 26 -9.32 -4.99 -12.85
C ALA A 26 -8.29 -4.31 -13.77
N GLY A 27 -7.10 -4.89 -13.96
CA GLY A 27 -6.12 -4.38 -14.92
C GLY A 27 -6.66 -4.33 -16.35
N LYS A 28 -7.42 -5.36 -16.76
CA LYS A 28 -8.08 -5.37 -18.08
C LYS A 28 -9.18 -4.31 -18.21
N GLU A 29 -9.90 -3.99 -17.15
CA GLU A 29 -10.92 -2.93 -17.16
C GLU A 29 -10.30 -1.54 -17.13
N LEU A 30 -9.29 -1.33 -16.27
CA LEU A 30 -8.56 -0.05 -16.14
C LEU A 30 -7.93 0.42 -17.46
N LYS A 31 -7.42 -0.50 -18.28
CA LYS A 31 -6.79 -0.14 -19.56
C LYS A 31 -7.76 0.27 -20.67
N LYS A 32 -9.06 0.08 -20.49
CA LYS A 32 -10.05 0.47 -21.51
C LYS A 32 -10.17 2.00 -21.58
N ILE A 33 -10.28 2.56 -22.78
CA ILE A 33 -10.40 4.01 -23.01
C ILE A 33 -11.54 4.62 -22.17
N ASN A 34 -12.69 3.96 -22.11
CA ASN A 34 -13.86 4.37 -21.32
C ASN A 34 -14.03 3.54 -20.06
N GLY A 35 -12.95 2.88 -19.57
CA GLY A 35 -12.96 2.07 -18.36
C GLY A 35 -12.86 2.92 -17.10
N PRO A 36 -12.94 2.25 -15.92
CA PRO A 36 -12.69 2.90 -14.65
C PRO A 36 -11.27 3.45 -14.58
N ARG A 37 -11.06 4.45 -13.73
CA ARG A 37 -9.73 5.04 -13.49
C ARG A 37 -9.11 4.62 -12.17
N VAL A 38 -9.92 4.06 -11.29
CA VAL A 38 -9.49 3.62 -9.94
C VAL A 38 -10.03 2.22 -9.69
N ALA A 39 -9.20 1.35 -9.14
CA ALA A 39 -9.58 0.06 -8.59
C ALA A 39 -9.05 -0.05 -7.16
N VAL A 40 -9.86 -0.55 -6.25
CA VAL A 40 -9.51 -0.74 -4.84
C VAL A 40 -9.66 -2.22 -4.49
N PHE A 41 -8.65 -2.75 -3.82
CA PHE A 41 -8.61 -4.13 -3.33
C PHE A 41 -8.42 -4.11 -1.82
N GLU A 42 -9.12 -4.99 -1.13
CA GLU A 42 -8.89 -5.28 0.28
C GLU A 42 -8.07 -6.57 0.38
N VAL A 43 -6.93 -6.51 1.04
CA VAL A 43 -6.03 -7.65 1.27
C VAL A 43 -5.90 -7.85 2.77
N GLY A 44 -6.49 -8.92 3.29
CA GLY A 44 -6.42 -9.25 4.72
C GLY A 44 -5.21 -10.10 5.07
N GLY A 45 -5.13 -10.49 6.35
CA GLY A 45 -4.12 -11.44 6.84
C GLY A 45 -2.85 -10.81 7.40
N PHE A 46 -2.74 -9.48 7.41
CA PHE A 46 -1.58 -8.76 7.97
C PHE A 46 -1.68 -8.51 9.47
N ASP A 47 -2.86 -8.67 10.06
CA ASP A 47 -3.11 -8.46 11.49
C ASP A 47 -2.82 -9.74 12.30
N THR A 48 -1.55 -10.12 12.33
CA THR A 48 -1.06 -11.39 12.87
C THR A 48 -0.69 -11.28 14.35
N HIS A 49 -1.67 -11.47 15.24
CA HIS A 49 -1.46 -11.43 16.69
C HIS A 49 -0.85 -12.71 17.29
N ALA A 50 -0.90 -13.83 16.56
CA ALA A 50 -0.35 -15.10 17.00
C ALA A 50 0.23 -15.88 15.82
N ALA A 51 1.27 -16.68 16.06
CA ALA A 51 1.88 -17.57 15.08
C ALA A 51 2.15 -16.91 13.73
N GLN A 52 2.68 -15.69 13.74
CA GLN A 52 2.94 -14.87 12.55
C GLN A 52 3.87 -15.58 11.55
N GLY A 53 4.81 -16.37 12.08
CA GLY A 53 5.85 -17.03 11.30
C GLY A 53 7.00 -16.09 10.92
N GLY A 54 7.91 -16.62 10.12
CA GLY A 54 9.05 -15.89 9.57
C GLY A 54 9.00 -15.93 8.03
N ILE A 55 9.96 -16.64 7.42
CA ILE A 55 10.00 -16.88 5.97
C ILE A 55 8.78 -17.71 5.54
N ASP A 56 8.38 -18.66 6.37
CA ASP A 56 7.15 -19.44 6.23
C ASP A 56 6.16 -19.02 7.31
N GLY A 57 4.89 -18.89 6.97
CA GLY A 57 3.81 -18.56 7.88
C GLY A 57 2.84 -17.54 7.36
N SER A 58 1.83 -17.20 8.15
CA SER A 58 0.69 -16.39 7.74
C SER A 58 1.07 -15.01 7.19
N HIS A 59 2.09 -14.38 7.74
CA HIS A 59 2.55 -13.07 7.25
C HIS A 59 3.22 -13.19 5.88
N SER A 60 4.06 -14.21 5.69
CA SER A 60 4.67 -14.52 4.40
C SER A 60 3.63 -14.82 3.32
N ASP A 61 2.61 -15.61 3.68
CA ASP A 61 1.50 -15.93 2.78
C ASP A 61 0.76 -14.68 2.31
N SER A 62 0.52 -13.72 3.22
CA SER A 62 -0.12 -12.44 2.90
C SER A 62 0.75 -11.58 1.96
N LEU A 63 2.07 -11.57 2.14
CA LEU A 63 3.00 -10.88 1.23
C LEU A 63 3.03 -11.54 -0.16
N ILE A 64 3.02 -12.87 -0.22
CA ILE A 64 2.94 -13.63 -1.49
C ILE A 64 1.64 -13.34 -2.22
N GLU A 65 0.52 -13.25 -1.50
CA GLU A 65 -0.77 -12.86 -2.09
C GLU A 65 -0.71 -11.44 -2.66
N MET A 66 -0.16 -10.49 -1.92
CA MET A 66 0.02 -9.10 -2.37
C MET A 66 0.91 -9.02 -3.62
N ASP A 67 2.03 -9.74 -3.65
CA ASP A 67 2.89 -9.85 -4.83
C ASP A 67 2.13 -10.42 -6.04
N GLY A 68 1.32 -11.44 -5.83
CA GLY A 68 0.43 -12.01 -6.84
C GLY A 68 -0.57 -10.98 -7.39
N ILE A 69 -1.13 -10.12 -6.56
CA ILE A 69 -2.03 -9.03 -6.97
C ILE A 69 -1.29 -8.04 -7.87
N PHE A 70 -0.10 -7.58 -7.47
CA PHE A 70 0.73 -6.68 -8.28
C PHE A 70 1.04 -7.28 -9.66
N LYS A 71 1.50 -8.53 -9.72
CA LYS A 71 1.78 -9.26 -10.97
C LYS A 71 0.56 -9.39 -11.88
N ASN A 72 -0.61 -9.67 -11.30
CA ASN A 72 -1.83 -9.83 -12.09
C ASN A 72 -2.41 -8.49 -12.56
N LEU A 73 -2.25 -7.41 -11.79
CA LEU A 73 -2.54 -6.05 -12.25
C LEU A 73 -1.67 -5.68 -13.44
N GLU A 74 -0.35 -5.86 -13.34
CA GLU A 74 0.61 -5.62 -14.42
C GLU A 74 0.23 -6.42 -15.68
N LYS A 75 -0.04 -7.71 -15.54
CA LYS A 75 -0.49 -8.56 -16.66
C LYS A 75 -1.80 -8.09 -17.28
N GLY A 76 -2.72 -7.58 -16.48
CA GLY A 76 -4.00 -7.05 -16.95
C GLY A 76 -3.86 -5.72 -17.68
N LEU A 77 -3.06 -4.82 -17.15
CA LEU A 77 -2.78 -3.48 -17.68
C LEU A 77 -1.93 -3.54 -18.97
N GLY A 78 -0.94 -4.43 -19.02
CA GLY A 78 0.01 -4.44 -20.13
C GLY A 78 0.76 -3.11 -20.22
N ASN A 79 0.80 -2.50 -21.40
CA ASN A 79 1.51 -1.22 -21.64
C ASN A 79 0.94 -0.05 -20.82
N GLU A 80 -0.33 -0.12 -20.38
CA GLU A 80 -0.90 0.91 -19.50
C GLU A 80 -0.29 0.92 -18.09
N MET A 81 0.50 -0.08 -17.74
CA MET A 81 1.29 -0.08 -16.53
C MET A 81 2.24 1.12 -16.44
N ASP A 82 2.72 1.61 -17.59
CA ASP A 82 3.59 2.79 -17.68
C ASP A 82 2.91 4.07 -17.18
N ASN A 83 1.58 4.14 -17.29
CA ASN A 83 0.73 5.25 -16.87
C ASN A 83 -0.02 4.96 -15.55
N THR A 84 0.33 3.88 -14.87
CA THR A 84 -0.36 3.41 -13.67
C THR A 84 0.49 3.62 -12.42
N LEU A 85 -0.19 3.88 -11.32
CA LEU A 85 0.37 3.85 -9.97
C LEU A 85 -0.45 2.90 -9.11
N ILE A 86 0.23 1.96 -8.47
CA ILE A 86 -0.32 1.08 -7.43
C ILE A 86 0.23 1.57 -6.10
N VAL A 87 -0.66 1.76 -5.11
CA VAL A 87 -0.28 2.21 -3.76
C VAL A 87 -1.02 1.38 -2.74
N THR A 88 -0.31 0.87 -1.73
CA THR A 88 -0.94 0.22 -0.58
C THR A 88 -1.31 1.24 0.50
N LEU A 89 -2.41 0.99 1.22
CA LEU A 89 -2.82 1.72 2.41
C LEU A 89 -2.94 0.73 3.56
N THR A 90 -2.60 1.18 4.76
CA THR A 90 -2.76 0.41 5.98
C THR A 90 -3.23 1.31 7.12
N GLU A 91 -3.97 0.74 8.07
CA GLU A 91 -4.53 1.47 9.22
C GLU A 91 -3.48 1.69 10.31
N PHE A 92 -2.56 0.72 10.48
CA PHE A 92 -1.56 0.71 11.55
C PHE A 92 -0.29 -0.05 11.11
N GLY A 93 0.78 0.13 11.86
CA GLY A 93 1.97 -0.72 11.78
C GLY A 93 1.90 -1.90 12.76
N ARG A 94 3.02 -2.56 12.93
CA ARG A 94 3.18 -3.67 13.90
C ARG A 94 4.28 -3.33 14.88
N THR A 95 4.15 -3.82 16.13
CA THR A 95 5.21 -3.67 17.14
C THR A 95 6.51 -4.30 16.68
N ILE A 96 7.65 -3.69 17.07
CA ILE A 96 8.97 -4.21 16.71
C ILE A 96 9.25 -5.55 17.41
N LYS A 97 8.77 -5.69 18.64
CA LYS A 97 8.96 -6.91 19.45
C LYS A 97 7.83 -7.89 19.21
N GLN A 98 8.21 -9.16 19.07
CA GLN A 98 7.28 -10.27 19.05
C GLN A 98 6.59 -10.39 20.42
N ASN A 99 5.29 -10.70 20.41
CA ASN A 99 4.51 -10.97 21.61
C ASN A 99 4.64 -12.43 22.06
N SER A 100 4.03 -12.79 23.21
CA SER A 100 4.05 -14.13 23.77
C SER A 100 3.32 -15.18 22.89
N GLY A 101 2.44 -14.74 22.00
CA GLY A 101 1.72 -15.59 21.05
C GLY A 101 2.48 -15.85 19.75
N LEU A 102 3.78 -15.47 19.66
CA LEU A 102 4.59 -15.55 18.44
C LEU A 102 4.03 -14.74 17.28
N GLY A 103 3.34 -13.64 17.56
CA GLY A 103 2.86 -12.62 16.63
C GLY A 103 3.34 -11.24 17.03
N THR A 104 2.64 -10.22 16.60
CA THR A 104 2.91 -8.83 16.96
C THR A 104 1.60 -8.11 17.30
N GLU A 105 1.69 -7.02 18.05
CA GLU A 105 0.55 -6.16 18.33
C GLU A 105 0.48 -5.01 17.31
N HIS A 106 -0.61 -4.21 17.31
CA HIS A 106 -0.67 -2.99 16.57
C HIS A 106 0.44 -2.04 16.98
N GLY A 107 1.11 -1.44 16.00
CA GLY A 107 2.19 -0.48 16.18
C GLY A 107 1.93 0.82 15.42
N TYR A 108 2.82 1.79 15.58
CA TYR A 108 2.65 3.13 15.04
C TYR A 108 3.17 3.27 13.61
N GLY A 109 4.47 3.11 13.39
CA GLY A 109 5.07 3.25 12.06
C GLY A 109 4.82 2.02 11.18
N SER A 110 4.65 2.26 9.88
CA SER A 110 4.38 1.23 8.88
C SER A 110 5.16 1.46 7.60
N ALA A 111 4.89 0.66 6.57
CA ALA A 111 5.45 0.79 5.24
C ALA A 111 4.34 0.90 4.19
N ILE A 112 4.59 1.71 3.15
CA ILE A 112 3.74 1.82 1.96
C ILE A 112 4.49 1.17 0.81
N PHE A 113 3.88 0.17 0.18
CA PHE A 113 4.38 -0.41 -1.06
C PHE A 113 3.79 0.32 -2.25
N MET A 114 4.64 0.60 -3.23
CA MET A 114 4.25 1.29 -4.45
C MET A 114 4.78 0.55 -5.67
N GLY A 115 3.98 0.52 -6.73
CA GLY A 115 4.34 -0.06 -8.01
C GLY A 115 3.78 0.75 -9.18
N GLY A 116 4.29 0.51 -10.38
CA GLY A 116 3.80 1.17 -11.59
C GLY A 116 4.81 2.07 -12.27
N GLY A 117 4.57 2.34 -13.53
CA GLY A 117 5.49 3.07 -14.40
C GLY A 117 5.62 4.55 -14.07
N LEU A 118 4.71 5.12 -13.29
CA LEU A 118 4.81 6.51 -12.84
C LEU A 118 5.86 6.72 -11.74
N LEU A 119 6.38 5.66 -11.13
CA LEU A 119 7.46 5.77 -10.14
C LEU A 119 8.77 6.23 -10.80
N LYS A 120 9.48 7.12 -10.14
CA LYS A 120 10.74 7.67 -10.62
C LYS A 120 11.83 6.61 -10.75
N LYS A 121 11.90 5.70 -9.76
CA LYS A 121 12.84 4.57 -9.71
C LYS A 121 12.43 3.55 -8.66
N SER A 122 12.96 2.33 -8.76
CA SER A 122 12.90 1.35 -7.68
C SER A 122 13.84 1.77 -6.56
N GLN A 123 13.31 1.99 -5.36
CA GLN A 123 14.08 2.41 -4.19
C GLN A 123 13.30 2.16 -2.90
N VAL A 124 14.02 2.11 -1.79
CA VAL A 124 13.44 2.35 -0.48
C VAL A 124 13.56 3.85 -0.21
N TYR A 125 12.42 4.54 -0.09
CA TYR A 125 12.36 5.93 0.32
C TYR A 125 12.01 6.00 1.80
N SER A 126 12.92 6.42 2.63
CA SER A 126 12.68 6.51 4.08
C SER A 126 13.53 7.62 4.70
N ASP A 127 13.01 8.16 5.78
CA ASP A 127 13.76 8.90 6.80
C ASP A 127 13.85 7.95 8.00
N TRP A 128 14.88 7.08 7.99
CA TRP A 128 14.96 5.95 8.92
C TRP A 128 15.29 6.40 10.35
N PRO A 129 14.36 6.21 11.33
CA PRO A 129 14.56 6.73 12.68
C PRO A 129 15.52 5.88 13.53
N GLY A 130 15.73 4.60 13.18
CA GLY A 130 16.45 3.63 13.98
C GLY A 130 15.53 2.72 14.79
N LEU A 131 16.15 1.75 15.50
CA LEU A 131 15.46 0.75 16.32
C LEU A 131 15.95 0.72 17.78
N LYS A 132 16.77 1.68 18.21
CA LYS A 132 17.14 1.80 19.62
C LYS A 132 15.93 2.34 20.40
N ASN A 133 15.82 2.00 21.69
CA ASN A 133 14.68 2.45 22.50
C ASN A 133 14.40 3.96 22.38
N LYS A 134 15.44 4.78 22.37
CA LYS A 134 15.33 6.26 22.23
C LYS A 134 14.78 6.72 20.86
N ASP A 135 14.84 5.86 19.84
CA ASP A 135 14.44 6.15 18.46
C ASP A 135 13.01 5.66 18.20
N LEU A 136 12.42 4.92 19.17
CA LEU A 136 11.08 4.34 19.05
C LEU A 136 10.01 5.30 19.59
N PHE A 137 8.84 5.26 18.96
CA PHE A 137 7.65 5.87 19.51
C PHE A 137 7.22 5.10 20.77
N GLU A 138 7.09 5.83 21.89
CA GLU A 138 6.78 5.29 23.22
C GLU A 138 7.69 4.12 23.67
N ASN A 139 8.96 4.09 23.21
CA ASN A 139 9.92 3.02 23.45
C ASN A 139 9.46 1.62 23.00
N ARG A 140 8.49 1.54 22.10
CA ARG A 140 7.84 0.29 21.69
C ARG A 140 7.74 0.13 20.17
N ASP A 141 7.28 1.15 19.46
CA ASP A 141 6.91 1.05 18.08
C ASP A 141 7.91 1.75 17.15
N LEU A 142 7.95 1.34 15.89
CA LEU A 142 8.65 2.10 14.87
C LEU A 142 8.07 3.53 14.81
N ASN A 143 8.93 4.53 14.89
CA ASN A 143 8.50 5.92 14.78
C ASN A 143 8.07 6.24 13.35
N SER A 144 7.02 7.03 13.18
CA SER A 144 6.58 7.52 11.89
C SER A 144 7.29 8.84 11.58
N THR A 145 8.11 8.84 10.54
CA THR A 145 8.91 10.01 10.11
C THR A 145 8.35 10.70 8.87
N ILE A 146 7.47 10.00 8.15
CA ILE A 146 6.79 10.51 6.96
C ILE A 146 5.29 10.35 7.17
N ASP A 147 4.53 11.42 7.05
CA ASP A 147 3.08 11.34 7.08
C ASP A 147 2.57 10.62 5.81
N ALA A 148 1.90 9.48 6.00
CA ALA A 148 1.34 8.68 4.92
C ALA A 148 0.42 9.50 4.00
N ARG A 149 -0.31 10.47 4.54
CA ARG A 149 -1.18 11.37 3.78
C ARG A 149 -0.40 12.24 2.78
N SER A 150 0.85 12.58 3.09
CA SER A 150 1.76 13.26 2.16
C SER A 150 2.07 12.42 0.93
N VAL A 151 2.24 11.11 1.12
CA VAL A 151 2.43 10.15 0.01
C VAL A 151 1.16 10.05 -0.82
N TYR A 152 0.00 9.90 -0.18
CA TYR A 152 -1.29 9.76 -0.88
C TYR A 152 -1.69 11.03 -1.62
N ALA A 153 -1.51 12.20 -1.02
CA ALA A 153 -1.78 13.48 -1.66
C ALA A 153 -0.89 13.68 -2.90
N SER A 154 0.41 13.34 -2.78
CA SER A 154 1.34 13.42 -3.91
C SER A 154 0.99 12.41 -5.01
N ALA A 155 0.55 11.21 -4.65
CA ALA A 155 0.09 10.19 -5.59
C ALA A 155 -1.17 10.65 -6.35
N MET A 156 -2.16 11.20 -5.64
CA MET A 156 -3.38 11.75 -6.25
C MET A 156 -3.06 12.90 -7.19
N SER A 157 -2.24 13.86 -6.76
CA SER A 157 -1.77 14.98 -7.58
C SER A 157 -1.15 14.48 -8.89
N LYS A 158 -0.26 13.48 -8.80
CA LYS A 158 0.44 12.92 -9.98
C LYS A 158 -0.49 12.18 -10.93
N VAL A 159 -1.35 11.31 -10.40
CA VAL A 159 -2.21 10.43 -11.23
C VAL A 159 -3.33 11.20 -11.91
N PHE A 160 -3.90 12.20 -11.23
CA PHE A 160 -5.05 12.95 -11.73
C PHE A 160 -4.67 14.30 -12.35
N ASP A 161 -3.37 14.64 -12.39
CA ASP A 161 -2.86 15.91 -12.90
C ASP A 161 -3.55 17.12 -12.25
N VAL A 162 -3.69 17.05 -10.91
CA VAL A 162 -4.31 18.09 -10.06
C VAL A 162 -3.23 18.73 -9.21
N ASP A 163 -3.30 20.04 -9.01
CA ASP A 163 -2.36 20.74 -8.13
C ASP A 163 -2.36 20.16 -6.73
N PHE A 164 -1.17 19.95 -6.16
CA PHE A 164 -1.02 19.35 -4.84
C PHE A 164 -1.76 20.13 -3.75
N LYS A 165 -1.80 21.47 -3.83
CA LYS A 165 -2.49 22.30 -2.86
C LYS A 165 -4.01 22.15 -2.95
N GLU A 166 -4.54 21.89 -4.14
CA GLU A 166 -5.96 21.57 -4.30
C GLU A 166 -6.29 20.23 -3.67
N VAL A 167 -5.47 19.18 -3.90
CA VAL A 167 -5.63 17.89 -3.23
C VAL A 167 -5.55 18.05 -1.72
N GLN A 168 -4.54 18.78 -1.23
CA GLN A 168 -4.35 19.06 0.20
C GLN A 168 -5.58 19.75 0.81
N LYS A 169 -6.15 20.74 0.11
CA LYS A 169 -7.30 21.50 0.57
C LYS A 169 -8.60 20.69 0.55
N GLU A 170 -8.91 20.06 -0.59
CA GLU A 170 -10.21 19.45 -0.82
C GLU A 170 -10.33 18.02 -0.23
N VAL A 171 -9.21 17.28 -0.13
CA VAL A 171 -9.20 15.91 0.36
C VAL A 171 -8.68 15.81 1.80
N PHE A 172 -7.72 16.64 2.17
CA PHE A 172 -7.02 16.58 3.48
C PHE A 172 -7.24 17.83 4.33
N TRP A 173 -8.33 18.56 4.10
CA TRP A 173 -8.80 19.70 4.94
C TRP A 173 -7.72 20.74 5.26
N ASN A 174 -6.80 21.02 4.36
CA ASN A 174 -5.65 21.91 4.55
C ASN A 174 -4.64 21.47 5.60
N ASP A 175 -4.60 20.19 5.97
CA ASP A 175 -3.53 19.68 6.82
C ASP A 175 -2.15 19.98 6.21
N ASN A 176 -1.18 20.28 7.06
CA ASN A 176 0.17 20.62 6.62
C ASN A 176 0.91 19.37 6.11
N LEU A 177 0.74 19.06 4.81
CA LEU A 177 1.33 17.91 4.14
C LEU A 177 2.54 18.31 3.29
N GLN A 178 3.50 17.40 3.17
CA GLN A 178 4.67 17.56 2.33
C GLN A 178 4.38 17.07 0.90
N ASN A 179 4.64 17.91 -0.10
CA ASN A 179 4.63 17.44 -1.50
C ASN A 179 5.88 16.58 -1.77
N LEU A 180 5.65 15.30 -2.06
CA LEU A 180 6.69 14.31 -2.34
C LEU A 180 6.78 13.96 -3.85
N SER A 181 6.05 14.65 -4.71
CA SER A 181 5.93 14.31 -6.13
C SER A 181 7.29 14.20 -6.83
N ASP A 182 8.18 15.18 -6.66
CA ASP A 182 9.50 15.19 -7.27
C ASP A 182 10.44 14.09 -6.75
N LYS A 183 10.17 13.58 -5.56
CA LYS A 183 10.97 12.51 -4.94
C LYS A 183 10.52 11.13 -5.40
N LEU A 184 9.23 10.94 -5.58
CA LEU A 184 8.60 9.63 -5.80
C LEU A 184 8.29 9.36 -7.28
N PHE A 185 7.91 10.38 -8.06
CA PHE A 185 7.34 10.19 -9.39
C PHE A 185 8.22 10.78 -10.50
N LYS A 186 8.04 10.24 -11.70
CA LYS A 186 8.60 10.84 -12.93
C LYS A 186 7.96 12.20 -13.18
N THR A 187 8.72 13.13 -13.70
CA THR A 187 8.23 14.43 -14.22
C THR A 187 7.33 14.24 -15.42
#